data_708d792faed8971fabdf830012bd716b
#
_entry.id   708d792faed8971fabdf830012bd716b
#
_cell.length_a   1.000
_cell.length_b   1.000
_cell.length_c   1.000
_cell.angle_alpha   90.00
_cell.angle_beta   90.00
_cell.angle_gamma   90.00
#
_symmetry.space_group_name_H-M   'P 1'
#
loop_
_entity.id
_entity.type
_entity.pdbx_description
1 polymer ?
#
loop_
_entity_poly.entity_id
_entity_poly.type
_entity_poly.pdbx_seq_one_letter_code
_entity_poly.pdbx_strand_id
1 'polypeptide(L)'
;LFQRGRFSPEDAAATTVALAAYAVGLPAFSATRIAAQTFYALGDTRTPVLLGLLSVLVNVGLALGLMWPLAHAGLALASSLSAYVNLLALLWALRRRLGLIGGRALARAVGRTAVATVALWLVARVLAPAWDGTVHAVALTIAAIVGGALAFGVGAALLRAPELTALLGILRRRR
;
A
#
# COMPACT_ATOMS: atom_id res chain seq x y z
N LEU A 1 -0.71 -21.54 -6.79
CA LEU A 1 0.73 -21.85 -6.61
C LEU A 1 1.01 -22.47 -5.24
N PHE A 2 0.40 -21.98 -4.17
CA PHE A 2 0.67 -22.38 -2.78
C PHE A 2 -0.22 -23.53 -2.28
N GLN A 3 -1.25 -23.91 -3.01
CA GLN A 3 -2.22 -24.94 -2.65
C GLN A 3 -1.63 -26.34 -2.91
N ARG A 4 -0.60 -26.73 -2.13
CA ARG A 4 0.09 -28.01 -2.23
C ARG A 4 0.34 -28.62 -0.85
N GLY A 5 0.28 -29.93 -0.74
CA GLY A 5 0.54 -30.67 0.50
C GLY A 5 -0.57 -30.50 1.54
N ARG A 6 -0.23 -30.03 2.75
CA ARG A 6 -1.18 -29.87 3.88
C ARG A 6 -1.98 -28.56 3.84
N PHE A 7 -1.79 -27.71 2.83
CA PHE A 7 -2.47 -26.42 2.70
C PHE A 7 -3.85 -26.59 2.08
N SER A 8 -4.90 -26.46 2.89
CA SER A 8 -6.28 -26.69 2.46
C SER A 8 -6.86 -25.52 1.66
N PRO A 9 -7.95 -25.71 0.89
CA PRO A 9 -8.67 -24.60 0.24
C PRO A 9 -9.17 -23.54 1.24
N GLU A 10 -9.52 -23.95 2.45
CA GLU A 10 -9.96 -23.04 3.52
C GLU A 10 -8.82 -22.16 4.02
N ASP A 11 -7.61 -22.74 4.19
CA ASP A 11 -6.42 -21.98 4.54
C ASP A 11 -6.05 -20.96 3.45
N ALA A 12 -6.23 -21.33 2.18
CA ALA A 12 -6.01 -20.44 1.05
C ALA A 12 -7.01 -19.26 1.06
N ALA A 13 -8.27 -19.51 1.36
CA ALA A 13 -9.29 -18.47 1.46
C ALA A 13 -8.99 -17.52 2.63
N ALA A 14 -8.68 -18.04 3.82
CA ALA A 14 -8.33 -17.27 5.00
C ALA A 14 -7.08 -16.39 4.75
N THR A 15 -6.06 -16.96 4.11
CA THR A 15 -4.84 -16.24 3.73
C THR A 15 -5.14 -15.11 2.74
N THR A 16 -6.01 -15.35 1.77
CA THR A 16 -6.40 -14.33 0.77
C THR A 16 -7.09 -13.14 1.43
N VAL A 17 -8.00 -13.39 2.38
CA VAL A 17 -8.68 -12.31 3.12
C VAL A 17 -7.68 -11.52 3.98
N ALA A 18 -6.76 -12.20 4.67
CA ALA A 18 -5.73 -11.55 5.45
C ALA A 18 -4.78 -10.70 4.57
N LEU A 19 -4.36 -11.21 3.40
CA LEU A 19 -3.55 -10.46 2.44
C LEU A 19 -4.27 -9.24 1.90
N ALA A 20 -5.57 -9.35 1.59
CA ALA A 20 -6.37 -8.21 1.16
C ALA A 20 -6.46 -7.14 2.26
N ALA A 21 -6.63 -7.55 3.52
CA ALA A 21 -6.65 -6.65 4.66
C ALA A 21 -5.29 -5.93 4.86
N TYR A 22 -4.16 -6.63 4.71
CA TYR A 22 -2.84 -6.02 4.74
C TYR A 22 -2.60 -5.06 3.55
N ALA A 23 -3.07 -5.43 2.35
CA ALA A 23 -2.89 -4.62 1.15
C ALA A 23 -3.49 -3.21 1.32
N VAL A 24 -4.60 -3.09 2.04
CA VAL A 24 -5.20 -1.80 2.39
C VAL A 24 -4.24 -0.93 3.21
N GLY A 25 -3.41 -1.52 4.07
CA GLY A 25 -2.43 -0.81 4.91
C GLY A 25 -1.17 -0.36 4.19
N LEU A 26 -0.79 -0.99 3.06
CA LEU A 26 0.47 -0.71 2.37
C LEU A 26 0.70 0.77 2.01
N PRO A 27 -0.30 1.52 1.50
CA PRO A 27 -0.13 2.95 1.25
C PRO A 27 0.19 3.74 2.53
N ALA A 28 -0.45 3.39 3.65
CA ALA A 28 -0.21 4.04 4.93
C ALA A 28 1.20 3.74 5.46
N PHE A 29 1.67 2.49 5.38
CA PHE A 29 3.03 2.13 5.76
C PHE A 29 4.09 2.89 4.96
N SER A 30 3.91 2.97 3.64
CA SER A 30 4.82 3.69 2.75
C SER A 30 4.85 5.19 3.04
N ALA A 31 3.68 5.82 3.20
CA ALA A 31 3.55 7.23 3.49
C ALA A 31 4.07 7.59 4.90
N THR A 32 3.87 6.72 5.89
CA THR A 32 4.41 6.86 7.25
C THR A 32 5.93 6.97 7.24
N ARG A 33 6.60 6.13 6.44
CA ARG A 33 8.07 6.15 6.30
C ARG A 33 8.55 7.50 5.77
N ILE A 34 7.89 8.05 4.74
CA ILE A 34 8.23 9.36 4.16
C ILE A 34 7.99 10.48 5.18
N ALA A 35 6.84 10.45 5.88
CA ALA A 35 6.52 11.43 6.91
C ALA A 35 7.55 11.41 8.06
N ALA A 36 7.96 10.23 8.53
CA ALA A 36 8.98 10.09 9.56
C ALA A 36 10.34 10.64 9.12
N GLN A 37 10.76 10.36 7.87
CA GLN A 37 12.00 10.92 7.32
C GLN A 37 12.00 12.44 7.28
N THR A 38 10.83 13.07 7.03
CA THR A 38 10.69 14.52 7.07
C THR A 38 10.95 15.06 8.48
N PHE A 39 10.47 14.39 9.54
CA PHE A 39 10.79 14.78 10.91
C PHE A 39 12.28 14.65 11.23
N TYR A 40 12.92 13.57 10.76
CA TYR A 40 14.36 13.37 10.96
C TYR A 40 15.18 14.47 10.26
N ALA A 41 14.78 14.88 9.07
CA ALA A 41 15.40 15.99 8.35
C ALA A 41 15.22 17.35 9.09
N LEU A 42 14.15 17.50 9.88
CA LEU A 42 13.91 18.66 10.75
C LEU A 42 14.63 18.56 12.11
N GLY A 43 15.44 17.53 12.34
CA GLY A 43 16.12 17.28 13.60
C GLY A 43 15.23 16.74 14.73
N ASP A 44 13.97 16.39 14.43
CA ASP A 44 13.03 15.86 15.42
C ASP A 44 12.91 14.34 15.32
N THR A 45 13.64 13.64 16.17
CA THR A 45 13.56 12.19 16.28
C THR A 45 12.51 11.74 17.30
N ARG A 46 12.11 12.60 18.22
CA ARG A 46 11.20 12.24 19.33
C ARG A 46 9.75 12.08 18.86
N THR A 47 9.27 13.00 18.05
CA THR A 47 7.87 12.97 17.58
C THR A 47 7.52 11.68 16.82
N PRO A 48 8.30 11.23 15.81
CA PRO A 48 7.99 9.97 15.11
C PRO A 48 8.05 8.74 16.04
N VAL A 49 8.98 8.72 16.99
CA VAL A 49 9.12 7.60 17.94
C VAL A 49 7.91 7.52 18.86
N LEU A 50 7.47 8.64 19.43
CA LEU A 50 6.31 8.68 20.32
C LEU A 50 5.01 8.31 19.59
N LEU A 51 4.81 8.84 18.38
CA LEU A 51 3.64 8.50 17.57
C LEU A 51 3.67 7.05 17.09
N GLY A 52 4.87 6.54 16.79
CA GLY A 52 5.06 5.12 16.49
C GLY A 52 4.70 4.22 17.68
N LEU A 53 5.13 4.56 18.88
CA LEU A 53 4.76 3.83 20.11
C LEU A 53 3.24 3.87 20.35
N LEU A 54 2.62 5.01 20.19
CA LEU A 54 1.16 5.14 20.27
C LEU A 54 0.47 4.23 19.25
N SER A 55 0.98 4.19 18.01
CA SER A 55 0.46 3.30 16.96
C SER A 55 0.57 1.82 17.33
N VAL A 56 1.64 1.40 18.00
CA VAL A 56 1.78 0.03 18.50
C VAL A 56 0.72 -0.27 19.56
N LEU A 57 0.46 0.64 20.49
CA LEU A 57 -0.59 0.46 21.49
C LEU A 57 -1.98 0.37 20.85
N VAL A 58 -2.26 1.22 19.87
CA VAL A 58 -3.51 1.15 19.07
C VAL A 58 -3.61 -0.17 18.33
N ASN A 59 -2.52 -0.65 17.73
CA ASN A 59 -2.49 -1.95 17.05
C ASN A 59 -2.83 -3.09 18.01
N VAL A 60 -2.21 -3.14 19.18
CA VAL A 60 -2.51 -4.17 20.19
C VAL A 60 -3.97 -4.13 20.61
N GLY A 61 -4.50 -2.94 20.90
CA GLY A 61 -5.92 -2.78 21.27
C GLY A 61 -6.87 -3.23 20.17
N LEU A 62 -6.61 -2.83 18.93
CA LEU A 62 -7.41 -3.26 17.77
C LEU A 62 -7.26 -4.77 17.50
N ALA A 63 -6.05 -5.32 17.62
CA ALA A 63 -5.81 -6.73 17.42
C ALA A 63 -6.60 -7.59 18.43
N LEU A 64 -6.56 -7.22 19.71
CA LEU A 64 -7.33 -7.90 20.76
C LEU A 64 -8.84 -7.80 20.51
N GLY A 65 -9.36 -6.66 20.05
CA GLY A 65 -10.78 -6.48 19.74
C GLY A 65 -11.23 -7.21 18.48
N LEU A 66 -10.41 -7.20 17.42
CA LEU A 66 -10.78 -7.76 16.11
C LEU A 66 -10.42 -9.25 15.95
N MET A 67 -9.55 -9.79 16.77
CA MET A 67 -9.13 -11.19 16.74
C MET A 67 -10.32 -12.15 16.98
N TRP A 68 -11.24 -11.81 17.87
CA TRP A 68 -12.39 -12.65 18.21
C TRP A 68 -13.39 -12.81 17.05
N PRO A 69 -13.88 -11.71 16.39
CA PRO A 69 -14.84 -11.84 15.31
C PRO A 69 -14.22 -12.20 13.96
N LEU A 70 -12.95 -11.88 13.70
CA LEU A 70 -12.35 -11.95 12.37
C LEU A 70 -11.09 -12.84 12.30
N ALA A 71 -10.72 -13.49 13.40
CA ALA A 71 -9.54 -14.36 13.48
C ALA A 71 -8.29 -13.72 12.83
N HIS A 72 -7.65 -14.41 11.88
CA HIS A 72 -6.42 -13.92 11.21
C HIS A 72 -6.63 -12.63 10.42
N ALA A 73 -7.81 -12.44 9.82
CA ALA A 73 -8.15 -11.20 9.10
C ALA A 73 -8.23 -9.99 10.05
N GLY A 74 -8.66 -10.22 11.30
CA GLY A 74 -8.73 -9.19 12.33
C GLY A 74 -7.36 -8.62 12.69
N LEU A 75 -6.33 -9.48 12.82
CA LEU A 75 -4.97 -9.04 13.06
C LEU A 75 -4.41 -8.21 11.89
N ALA A 76 -4.68 -8.65 10.66
CA ALA A 76 -4.27 -7.95 9.46
C ALA A 76 -4.93 -6.56 9.35
N LEU A 77 -6.23 -6.48 9.63
CA LEU A 77 -6.96 -5.20 9.68
C LEU A 77 -6.46 -4.30 10.79
N ALA A 78 -6.21 -4.82 11.98
CA ALA A 78 -5.65 -4.05 13.10
C ALA A 78 -4.34 -3.37 12.71
N SER A 79 -3.45 -4.11 12.05
CA SER A 79 -2.18 -3.59 11.54
C SER A 79 -2.37 -2.48 10.50
N SER A 80 -3.30 -2.65 9.57
CA SER A 80 -3.61 -1.66 8.55
C SER A 80 -4.23 -0.40 9.16
N LEU A 81 -5.19 -0.53 10.06
CA LEU A 81 -5.81 0.61 10.74
C LEU A 81 -4.79 1.39 11.59
N SER A 82 -3.96 0.69 12.36
CA SER A 82 -2.94 1.35 13.18
C SER A 82 -1.91 2.10 12.34
N ALA A 83 -1.58 1.60 11.14
CA ALA A 83 -0.73 2.31 10.19
C ALA A 83 -1.37 3.62 9.72
N TYR A 84 -2.67 3.64 9.43
CA TYR A 84 -3.40 4.88 9.11
C TYR A 84 -3.46 5.84 10.29
N VAL A 85 -3.69 5.35 11.51
CA VAL A 85 -3.65 6.19 12.72
C VAL A 85 -2.28 6.85 12.86
N ASN A 86 -1.20 6.08 12.70
CA ASN A 86 0.16 6.62 12.75
C ASN A 86 0.42 7.66 11.67
N LEU A 87 0.05 7.36 10.43
CA LEU A 87 0.19 8.29 9.30
C LEU A 87 -0.56 9.60 9.57
N LEU A 88 -1.83 9.53 9.98
CA LEU A 88 -2.64 10.71 10.26
C LEU A 88 -2.08 11.54 11.42
N ALA A 89 -1.59 10.88 12.46
CA ALA A 89 -0.93 11.55 13.59
C ALA A 89 0.35 12.28 13.15
N LEU A 90 1.19 11.62 12.33
CA LEU A 90 2.40 12.25 11.78
C LEU A 90 2.07 13.42 10.86
N LEU A 91 1.10 13.27 9.95
CA LEU A 91 0.68 14.35 9.05
C LEU A 91 0.10 15.54 9.83
N TRP A 92 -0.69 15.27 10.87
CA TRP A 92 -1.22 16.32 11.74
C TRP A 92 -0.09 17.06 12.49
N ALA A 93 0.86 16.33 13.06
CA ALA A 93 2.02 16.92 13.72
C ALA A 93 2.89 17.74 12.75
N LEU A 94 3.10 17.21 11.53
CA LEU A 94 3.85 17.88 10.48
C LEU A 94 3.14 19.17 10.02
N ARG A 95 1.81 19.11 9.85
CA ARG A 95 1.00 20.27 9.50
C ARG A 95 1.05 21.37 10.55
N ARG A 96 1.11 21.01 11.84
CA ARG A 96 1.26 21.98 12.92
C ARG A 96 2.62 22.69 12.90
N ARG A 97 3.66 22.02 12.40
CA ARG A 97 5.02 22.59 12.34
C ARG A 97 5.29 23.39 11.06
N LEU A 98 4.90 22.84 9.90
CA LEU A 98 5.20 23.40 8.59
C LEU A 98 4.05 24.21 7.98
N GLY A 99 2.89 24.21 8.61
CA GLY A 99 1.68 24.86 8.05
C GLY A 99 1.03 24.01 6.95
N LEU A 100 0.55 24.64 5.88
CA LEU A 100 -0.13 23.96 4.77
C LEU A 100 0.84 23.14 3.93
N ILE A 101 0.87 21.85 4.18
CA ILE A 101 1.64 20.88 3.38
C ILE A 101 0.83 20.60 2.11
N GLY A 102 0.93 21.38 1.06
CA GLY A 102 0.45 21.12 -0.29
C GLY A 102 -0.69 20.08 -0.46
N GLY A 103 -1.69 20.04 0.43
CA GLY A 103 -2.67 18.95 0.53
C GLY A 103 -3.41 18.68 -0.77
N ARG A 104 -3.60 19.70 -1.62
CA ARG A 104 -4.20 19.54 -2.96
C ARG A 104 -3.30 18.77 -3.92
N ALA A 105 -1.97 18.93 -3.81
CA ALA A 105 -1.02 18.18 -4.62
C ALA A 105 -0.97 16.71 -4.15
N LEU A 106 -0.95 16.49 -2.84
CA LEU A 106 -1.00 15.16 -2.25
C LEU A 106 -2.31 14.43 -2.61
N ALA A 107 -3.46 15.09 -2.47
CA ALA A 107 -4.76 14.50 -2.85
C ALA A 107 -4.82 14.13 -4.33
N ARG A 108 -4.26 14.95 -5.22
CA ARG A 108 -4.17 14.63 -6.65
C ARG A 108 -3.26 13.43 -6.92
N ALA A 109 -2.12 13.35 -6.24
CA ALA A 109 -1.20 12.21 -6.37
C ALA A 109 -1.87 10.92 -5.90
N VAL A 110 -2.49 10.93 -4.72
CA VAL A 110 -3.24 9.79 -4.18
C VAL A 110 -4.39 9.39 -5.11
N GLY A 111 -5.15 10.36 -5.63
CA GLY A 111 -6.24 10.10 -6.58
C GLY A 111 -5.76 9.44 -7.87
N ARG A 112 -4.64 9.89 -8.44
CA ARG A 112 -4.03 9.26 -9.63
C ARG A 112 -3.60 7.82 -9.36
N THR A 113 -2.93 7.59 -8.23
CA THR A 113 -2.50 6.24 -7.84
C THR A 113 -3.71 5.33 -7.60
N ALA A 114 -4.76 5.82 -6.96
CA ALA A 114 -5.99 5.07 -6.74
C ALA A 114 -6.66 4.66 -8.07
N VAL A 115 -6.76 5.57 -9.03
CA VAL A 115 -7.32 5.27 -10.36
C VAL A 115 -6.49 4.20 -11.06
N ALA A 116 -5.15 4.31 -11.05
CA ALA A 116 -4.27 3.31 -11.64
C ALA A 116 -4.39 1.94 -10.95
N THR A 117 -4.54 1.93 -9.63
CA THR A 117 -4.74 0.69 -8.85
C THR A 117 -6.09 0.03 -9.17
N VAL A 118 -7.16 0.82 -9.30
CA VAL A 118 -8.48 0.31 -9.69
C VAL A 118 -8.45 -0.27 -11.12
N ALA A 119 -7.79 0.42 -12.05
CA ALA A 119 -7.61 -0.07 -13.42
C ALA A 119 -6.84 -1.41 -13.42
N LEU A 120 -5.77 -1.53 -12.65
CA LEU A 120 -5.01 -2.76 -12.48
C LEU A 120 -5.88 -3.88 -11.90
N TRP A 121 -6.68 -3.58 -10.88
CA TRP A 121 -7.59 -4.54 -10.26
C TRP A 121 -8.65 -5.04 -11.25
N LEU A 122 -9.23 -4.16 -12.06
CA LEU A 122 -10.20 -4.52 -13.11
C LEU A 122 -9.56 -5.45 -14.16
N VAL A 123 -8.35 -5.13 -14.62
CA VAL A 123 -7.61 -6.01 -15.55
C VAL A 123 -7.35 -7.38 -14.92
N ALA A 124 -6.91 -7.43 -13.67
CA ALA A 124 -6.70 -8.69 -12.97
C ALA A 124 -8.00 -9.50 -12.82
N ARG A 125 -9.14 -8.86 -12.56
CA ARG A 125 -10.46 -9.50 -12.47
C ARG A 125 -10.95 -10.07 -13.79
N VAL A 126 -10.68 -9.38 -14.90
CA VAL A 126 -11.04 -9.85 -16.25
C VAL A 126 -10.19 -11.07 -16.65
N LEU A 127 -8.92 -11.09 -16.25
CA LEU A 127 -8.01 -12.20 -16.53
C LEU A 127 -8.18 -13.39 -15.57
N ALA A 128 -8.79 -13.19 -14.40
CA ALA A 128 -8.97 -14.22 -13.38
C ALA A 128 -9.74 -15.48 -13.85
N PRO A 129 -10.79 -15.42 -14.71
CA PRO A 129 -11.49 -16.60 -15.20
C PRO A 129 -10.65 -17.54 -16.06
N ALA A 130 -9.55 -17.05 -16.65
CA ALA A 130 -8.63 -17.87 -17.46
C ALA A 130 -7.65 -18.70 -16.60
N TRP A 131 -7.84 -18.76 -15.29
CA TRP A 131 -6.92 -19.36 -14.32
C TRP A 131 -7.33 -20.80 -13.96
N ASP A 132 -7.10 -21.74 -14.86
CA ASP A 132 -7.48 -23.16 -14.70
C ASP A 132 -6.42 -24.02 -13.98
N GLY A 133 -5.56 -23.44 -13.14
CA GLY A 133 -4.63 -24.21 -12.28
C GLY A 133 -3.49 -24.96 -12.98
N THR A 134 -3.29 -24.78 -14.30
CA THR A 134 -2.25 -25.39 -15.10
C THR A 134 -0.99 -24.53 -15.19
N VAL A 135 0.04 -25.01 -15.91
CA VAL A 135 1.31 -24.28 -16.16
C VAL A 135 1.08 -22.87 -16.73
N HIS A 136 -0.04 -22.65 -17.41
CA HIS A 136 -0.48 -21.34 -17.91
C HIS A 136 -0.74 -20.31 -16.78
N ALA A 137 -1.05 -20.75 -15.57
CA ALA A 137 -1.31 -19.84 -14.43
C ALA A 137 -0.08 -18.98 -14.09
N VAL A 138 1.13 -19.52 -14.19
CA VAL A 138 2.37 -18.77 -13.94
C VAL A 138 2.60 -17.71 -15.03
N ALA A 139 2.41 -18.10 -16.28
CA ALA A 139 2.55 -17.18 -17.42
C ALA A 139 1.50 -16.04 -17.35
N LEU A 140 0.25 -16.37 -17.01
CA LEU A 140 -0.81 -15.39 -16.82
C LEU A 140 -0.55 -14.47 -15.63
N THR A 141 0.02 -14.99 -14.53
CA THR A 141 0.42 -14.17 -13.39
C THR A 141 1.50 -13.16 -13.80
N ILE A 142 2.54 -13.62 -14.50
CA ILE A 142 3.60 -12.75 -15.00
C ILE A 142 3.03 -11.73 -15.99
N ALA A 143 2.16 -12.14 -16.91
CA ALA A 143 1.49 -11.24 -17.85
C ALA A 143 0.62 -10.20 -17.14
N ALA A 144 -0.10 -10.56 -16.08
CA ALA A 144 -0.89 -9.65 -15.27
C ALA A 144 -0.01 -8.64 -14.52
N ILE A 145 1.12 -9.08 -13.96
CA ILE A 145 2.09 -8.20 -13.29
C ILE A 145 2.70 -7.21 -14.28
N VAL A 146 3.18 -7.72 -15.42
CA VAL A 146 3.80 -6.87 -16.46
C VAL A 146 2.77 -5.94 -17.09
N GLY A 147 1.58 -6.45 -17.45
CA GLY A 147 0.48 -5.65 -18.00
C GLY A 147 0.02 -4.57 -17.02
N GLY A 148 -0.05 -4.90 -15.74
CA GLY A 148 -0.38 -3.94 -14.67
C GLY A 148 0.69 -2.88 -14.49
N ALA A 149 1.96 -3.24 -14.51
CA ALA A 149 3.08 -2.29 -14.45
C ALA A 149 3.10 -1.36 -15.66
N LEU A 150 2.83 -1.89 -16.86
CA LEU A 150 2.70 -1.09 -18.08
C LEU A 150 1.48 -0.16 -18.02
N ALA A 151 0.32 -0.67 -17.61
CA ALA A 151 -0.90 0.15 -17.46
C ALA A 151 -0.70 1.27 -16.44
N PHE A 152 -0.02 0.97 -15.31
CA PHE A 152 0.37 1.98 -14.32
C PHE A 152 1.33 3.02 -14.93
N GLY A 153 2.37 2.56 -15.64
CA GLY A 153 3.34 3.44 -16.31
C GLY A 153 2.70 4.35 -17.36
N VAL A 154 1.83 3.78 -18.20
CA VAL A 154 1.06 4.54 -19.21
C VAL A 154 0.08 5.50 -18.55
N GLY A 155 -0.65 5.07 -17.53
CA GLY A 155 -1.57 5.93 -16.78
C GLY A 155 -0.84 7.09 -16.10
N ALA A 156 0.31 6.83 -15.48
CA ALA A 156 1.15 7.85 -14.88
C ALA A 156 1.73 8.83 -15.93
N ALA A 157 2.09 8.33 -17.12
CA ALA A 157 2.56 9.15 -18.24
C ALA A 157 1.45 10.04 -18.81
N LEU A 158 0.26 9.48 -19.06
CA LEU A 158 -0.91 10.20 -19.57
C LEU A 158 -1.38 11.29 -18.61
N LEU A 159 -1.31 11.01 -17.29
CA LEU A 159 -1.65 11.98 -16.25
C LEU A 159 -0.52 12.99 -15.97
N ARG A 160 0.55 12.98 -16.78
CA ARG A 160 1.72 13.85 -16.64
C ARG A 160 2.25 13.89 -15.20
N ALA A 161 2.41 12.72 -14.59
CA ALA A 161 2.95 12.61 -13.25
C ALA A 161 4.39 13.18 -13.23
N PRO A 162 4.70 14.19 -12.39
CA PRO A 162 6.00 14.85 -12.35
C PRO A 162 7.14 13.88 -11.99
N GLU A 163 6.82 12.76 -11.36
CA GLU A 163 7.74 11.70 -10.97
C GLU A 163 8.38 11.02 -12.19
N LEU A 164 7.63 10.83 -13.29
CA LEU A 164 8.15 10.23 -14.54
C LEU A 164 9.11 11.17 -15.25
N THR A 165 8.81 12.47 -15.27
CA THR A 165 9.73 13.46 -15.88
C THR A 165 11.02 13.57 -15.10
N ALA A 166 10.99 13.42 -13.78
CA ALA A 166 12.18 13.37 -12.94
C ALA A 166 13.03 12.12 -13.21
N LEU A 167 12.42 10.94 -13.33
CA LEU A 167 13.11 9.68 -13.66
C LEU A 167 13.75 9.73 -15.06
N LEU A 168 13.03 10.21 -16.06
CA LEU A 168 13.55 10.37 -17.42
C LEU A 168 14.68 11.39 -17.47
N GLY A 169 14.63 12.45 -16.66
CA GLY A 169 15.68 13.44 -16.50
C GLY A 169 16.99 12.84 -15.93
N ILE A 170 16.87 11.93 -14.96
CA ILE A 170 18.02 11.22 -14.36
C ILE A 170 18.68 10.27 -15.37
N LEU A 171 17.87 9.52 -16.13
CA LEU A 171 18.35 8.60 -17.17
C LEU A 171 19.04 9.33 -18.33
N ARG A 172 18.55 10.53 -18.68
CA ARG A 172 19.11 11.36 -19.74
C ARG A 172 20.44 12.05 -19.36
N ARG A 173 20.68 12.28 -18.04
CA ARG A 173 21.95 12.83 -17.53
C ARG A 173 23.08 11.81 -17.40
N ARG A 174 22.79 10.51 -17.54
CA ARG A 174 23.80 9.43 -17.50
C ARG A 174 24.31 9.01 -18.87
N ARG A 175 23.87 9.66 -19.94
CA ARG A 175 24.46 9.58 -21.30
C ARG A 175 25.14 10.89 -21.62
#